data_8a2db3516ddc8a7c25dc8de2f12acaf2
#
_entry.id   8a2db3516ddc8a7c25dc8de2f12acaf2
#
_cell.length_a   1.000
_cell.length_b   1.000
_cell.length_c   1.000
_cell.angle_alpha   90.00
_cell.angle_beta   90.00
_cell.angle_gamma   90.00
#
_symmetry.space_group_name_H-M   'P 1'
#
loop_
_entity.id
_entity.type
_entity.pdbx_description
1 polymer ?
#
loop_
_entity_poly.entity_id
_entity_poly.type
_entity_poly.pdbx_seq_one_letter_code
_entity_poly.pdbx_strand_id
1 'polypeptide(L)'
;MRNHHYALGATLLLALAFPWTLAAAADLNAPIDMQAVQLQPQEQNGIRYVQGGIGQDEANALRKTTGYDLHVELSTGPEGKFQSGATVDIQNAQGTSLLSVQDAGPLLYVQLPPGQYRVIGQAGGTTVQQQVTVSGKAPATVNLNWR
;
A
#
# COMPACT_ATOMS: atom_id res chain seq x y z
N MET A 1 23.01 -74.66 -25.40
CA MET A 1 23.77 -73.46 -25.02
C MET A 1 23.00 -72.27 -25.52
N ARG A 2 22.33 -71.56 -24.64
CA ARG A 2 21.62 -70.30 -24.94
C ARG A 2 21.89 -69.33 -23.84
N ASN A 3 22.74 -68.34 -24.10
CA ASN A 3 23.05 -67.27 -23.17
C ASN A 3 21.98 -66.18 -23.26
N HIS A 4 21.27 -65.92 -22.17
CA HIS A 4 20.38 -64.77 -22.06
C HIS A 4 21.12 -63.68 -21.32
N HIS A 5 21.47 -62.63 -22.01
CA HIS A 5 21.97 -61.37 -21.42
C HIS A 5 20.77 -60.53 -20.98
N TYR A 6 20.63 -60.34 -19.64
CA TYR A 6 19.69 -59.37 -19.11
C TYR A 6 20.41 -58.04 -19.03
N ALA A 7 19.95 -57.07 -19.80
CA ALA A 7 20.37 -55.69 -19.71
C ALA A 7 19.62 -55.01 -18.56
N LEU A 8 20.33 -54.60 -17.53
CA LEU A 8 19.79 -53.74 -16.48
C LEU A 8 19.70 -52.31 -17.05
N GLY A 9 18.48 -51.81 -17.26
CA GLY A 9 18.22 -50.42 -17.51
C GLY A 9 18.26 -49.61 -16.23
N ALA A 10 19.28 -48.79 -16.07
CA ALA A 10 19.34 -47.82 -14.99
C ALA A 10 18.46 -46.62 -15.33
N THR A 11 17.33 -46.50 -14.65
CA THR A 11 16.45 -45.33 -14.76
C THR A 11 17.01 -44.20 -13.89
N LEU A 12 17.59 -43.18 -14.52
CA LEU A 12 18.08 -41.98 -13.85
C LEU A 12 16.90 -41.07 -13.50
N LEU A 13 16.47 -41.04 -12.24
CA LEU A 13 15.49 -40.09 -11.74
C LEU A 13 16.17 -38.75 -11.55
N LEU A 14 15.93 -37.80 -12.46
CA LEU A 14 16.37 -36.44 -12.35
C LEU A 14 15.41 -35.71 -11.38
N ALA A 15 15.82 -35.55 -10.13
CA ALA A 15 15.11 -34.74 -9.14
C ALA A 15 15.31 -33.26 -9.49
N LEU A 16 14.30 -32.62 -10.07
CA LEU A 16 14.25 -31.17 -10.23
C LEU A 16 14.02 -30.52 -8.86
N ALA A 17 15.10 -30.08 -8.25
CA ALA A 17 15.03 -29.23 -7.07
C ALA A 17 14.58 -27.83 -7.51
N PHE A 18 13.32 -27.48 -7.28
CA PHE A 18 12.87 -26.11 -7.36
C PHE A 18 13.43 -25.33 -6.17
N PRO A 19 14.20 -24.25 -6.39
CA PRO A 19 14.57 -23.38 -5.31
C PRO A 19 13.30 -22.67 -4.81
N TRP A 20 12.90 -22.99 -3.61
CA TRP A 20 11.88 -22.24 -2.89
C TRP A 20 12.50 -20.90 -2.53
N THR A 21 12.23 -19.87 -3.30
CA THR A 21 12.57 -18.51 -2.92
C THR A 21 11.64 -18.13 -1.77
N LEU A 22 12.16 -18.16 -0.54
CA LEU A 22 11.52 -17.52 0.59
C LEU A 22 11.38 -16.05 0.24
N ALA A 23 10.15 -15.58 0.02
CA ALA A 23 9.87 -14.16 -0.03
C ALA A 23 10.27 -13.58 1.32
N ALA A 24 11.37 -12.82 1.34
CA ALA A 24 11.79 -12.12 2.54
C ALA A 24 10.67 -11.15 2.93
N ALA A 25 10.17 -11.26 4.15
CA ALA A 25 9.26 -10.26 4.71
C ALA A 25 9.97 -8.90 4.68
N ALA A 26 9.24 -7.85 4.26
CA ALA A 26 9.79 -6.51 4.22
C ALA A 26 10.26 -6.10 5.62
N ASP A 27 11.54 -5.82 5.77
CA ASP A 27 12.10 -5.33 7.03
C ASP A 27 11.79 -3.84 7.17
N LEU A 28 10.82 -3.51 8.02
CA LEU A 28 10.43 -2.12 8.29
C LEU A 28 11.53 -1.31 9.00
N ASN A 29 12.57 -1.97 9.50
CA ASN A 29 13.72 -1.34 10.14
C ASN A 29 14.96 -1.27 9.24
N ALA A 30 14.87 -1.78 8.02
CA ALA A 30 15.97 -1.68 7.06
C ALA A 30 16.37 -0.20 6.83
N PRO A 31 17.66 0.09 6.59
CA PRO A 31 18.09 1.44 6.20
C PRO A 31 17.31 1.91 4.97
N ILE A 32 16.82 3.15 5.02
CA ILE A 32 16.07 3.75 3.91
C ILE A 32 17.08 4.37 2.93
N ASP A 33 17.00 3.99 1.67
CA ASP A 33 17.70 4.68 0.60
C ASP A 33 16.99 6.02 0.31
N MET A 34 17.52 7.09 0.88
CA MET A 34 16.94 8.42 0.70
C MET A 34 17.01 8.94 -0.74
N GLN A 35 17.83 8.34 -1.61
CA GLN A 35 17.85 8.70 -3.03
C GLN A 35 16.65 8.10 -3.79
N ALA A 36 16.10 7.02 -3.28
CA ALA A 36 14.87 6.39 -3.83
C ALA A 36 13.59 7.05 -3.31
N VAL A 37 13.68 7.99 -2.36
CA VAL A 37 12.52 8.63 -1.73
C VAL A 37 12.21 9.97 -2.41
N GLN A 38 11.00 10.09 -2.97
CA GLN A 38 10.54 11.28 -3.69
C GLN A 38 9.30 11.92 -3.02
N LEU A 39 9.22 11.87 -1.70
CA LEU A 39 8.10 12.45 -0.97
C LEU A 39 8.14 13.97 -1.01
N GLN A 40 7.10 14.58 -1.56
CA GLN A 40 6.92 16.02 -1.60
C GLN A 40 5.59 16.42 -0.95
N PRO A 41 5.61 17.18 0.15
CA PRO A 41 4.41 17.76 0.71
C PRO A 41 3.73 18.69 -0.31
N GLN A 42 2.42 18.57 -0.41
CA GLN A 42 1.56 19.36 -1.28
C GLN A 42 0.51 20.07 -0.43
N GLU A 43 -0.16 21.05 -1.02
CA GLU A 43 -1.27 21.76 -0.38
C GLU A 43 -2.41 21.96 -1.39
N GLN A 44 -3.64 21.73 -0.94
CA GLN A 44 -4.87 22.04 -1.69
C GLN A 44 -5.91 22.58 -0.71
N ASN A 45 -6.52 23.71 -1.03
CA ASN A 45 -7.54 24.38 -0.17
C ASN A 45 -7.06 24.62 1.27
N GLY A 46 -5.77 24.93 1.47
CA GLY A 46 -5.18 25.11 2.79
C GLY A 46 -4.91 23.81 3.56
N ILE A 47 -5.11 22.66 2.95
CA ILE A 47 -4.87 21.35 3.55
C ILE A 47 -3.55 20.80 3.01
N ARG A 48 -2.61 20.55 3.90
CA ARG A 48 -1.34 19.92 3.57
C ARG A 48 -1.49 18.40 3.53
N TYR A 49 -0.88 17.80 2.56
CA TYR A 49 -0.85 16.35 2.41
C TYR A 49 0.46 15.90 1.76
N VAL A 50 0.76 14.64 1.93
CA VAL A 50 1.85 13.95 1.24
C VAL A 50 1.36 12.58 0.79
N GLN A 51 1.78 12.16 -0.37
CA GLN A 51 1.42 10.85 -0.91
C GLN A 51 2.65 10.13 -1.46
N GLY A 52 2.55 8.82 -1.54
CA GLY A 52 3.60 7.98 -2.08
C GLY A 52 3.42 6.53 -1.63
N GLY A 53 4.55 5.86 -1.42
CA GLY A 53 4.57 4.48 -0.97
C GLY A 53 4.75 3.49 -2.11
N ILE A 54 5.12 3.96 -3.30
CA ILE A 54 5.56 3.10 -4.40
C ILE A 54 7.02 2.73 -4.15
N GLY A 55 7.25 1.47 -3.84
CA GLY A 55 8.54 1.00 -3.38
C GLY A 55 8.68 1.02 -1.85
N GLN A 56 9.53 0.14 -1.34
CA GLN A 56 9.67 -0.10 0.10
C GLN A 56 10.27 1.09 0.84
N ASP A 57 11.29 1.74 0.26
CA ASP A 57 11.96 2.86 0.92
C ASP A 57 11.04 4.06 1.08
N GLU A 58 10.27 4.38 0.04
CA GLU A 58 9.31 5.47 0.08
C GLU A 58 8.17 5.18 1.06
N ALA A 59 7.63 3.95 1.07
CA ALA A 59 6.62 3.53 2.02
C ALA A 59 7.14 3.59 3.46
N ASN A 60 8.37 3.14 3.72
CA ASN A 60 8.98 3.21 5.04
C ASN A 60 9.27 4.64 5.48
N ALA A 61 9.74 5.50 4.57
CA ALA A 61 9.94 6.92 4.85
C ALA A 61 8.62 7.60 5.21
N LEU A 62 7.56 7.33 4.45
CA LEU A 62 6.25 7.92 4.69
C LEU A 62 5.66 7.47 6.03
N ARG A 63 5.77 6.19 6.39
CA ARG A 63 5.33 5.67 7.70
C ARG A 63 6.04 6.31 8.89
N LYS A 64 7.27 6.78 8.71
CA LYS A 64 8.05 7.51 9.74
C LYS A 64 7.76 9.01 9.74
N THR A 65 7.02 9.52 8.77
CA THR A 65 6.68 10.94 8.68
C THR A 65 5.64 11.30 9.74
N THR A 66 5.84 12.42 10.41
CA THR A 66 4.98 12.95 11.46
C THR A 66 4.32 14.26 11.03
N GLY A 67 3.31 14.73 11.81
CA GLY A 67 2.63 15.99 11.55
C GLY A 67 1.41 15.88 10.64
N TYR A 68 0.92 14.67 10.43
CA TYR A 68 -0.31 14.39 9.69
C TYR A 68 -1.30 13.66 10.60
N ASP A 69 -2.56 14.06 10.53
CA ASP A 69 -3.61 13.63 11.45
C ASP A 69 -4.44 12.46 10.91
N LEU A 70 -4.43 12.26 9.60
CA LEU A 70 -5.13 11.19 8.92
C LEU A 70 -4.16 10.44 8.01
N HIS A 71 -4.08 9.14 8.20
CA HIS A 71 -3.32 8.21 7.37
C HIS A 71 -4.28 7.35 6.55
N VAL A 72 -4.31 7.52 5.25
CA VAL A 72 -5.11 6.72 4.33
C VAL A 72 -4.21 5.73 3.62
N GLU A 73 -4.57 4.46 3.70
CA GLU A 73 -3.91 3.38 2.98
C GLU A 73 -4.87 2.83 1.91
N LEU A 74 -4.36 2.68 0.70
CA LEU A 74 -5.10 2.14 -0.44
C LEU A 74 -4.62 0.72 -0.72
N SER A 75 -5.54 -0.23 -0.70
CA SER A 75 -5.21 -1.64 -0.90
C SER A 75 -6.25 -2.36 -1.75
N THR A 76 -5.87 -3.48 -2.33
CA THR A 76 -6.76 -4.32 -3.13
C THR A 76 -6.64 -5.79 -2.73
N GLY A 77 -7.75 -6.50 -2.88
CA GLY A 77 -7.84 -7.92 -2.62
C GLY A 77 -7.78 -8.31 -1.14
N PRO A 78 -7.94 -9.61 -0.83
CA PRO A 78 -7.96 -10.12 0.54
C PRO A 78 -6.59 -10.05 1.23
N GLU A 79 -5.52 -9.99 0.47
CA GLU A 79 -4.15 -9.91 0.97
C GLU A 79 -3.71 -8.47 1.26
N GLY A 80 -4.55 -7.47 0.94
CA GLY A 80 -4.24 -6.06 1.18
C GLY A 80 -3.03 -5.54 0.39
N LYS A 81 -2.89 -5.95 -0.87
CA LYS A 81 -1.83 -5.43 -1.74
C LYS A 81 -2.02 -3.94 -1.98
N PHE A 82 -0.96 -3.17 -2.01
CA PHE A 82 -1.02 -1.75 -2.27
C PHE A 82 -1.69 -1.43 -3.61
N GLN A 83 -2.60 -0.47 -3.57
CA GLN A 83 -3.32 0.08 -4.73
C GLN A 83 -2.84 1.50 -4.99
N SER A 84 -2.44 1.78 -6.23
CA SER A 84 -2.13 3.12 -6.72
C SER A 84 -3.08 3.54 -7.82
N GLY A 85 -3.06 4.82 -8.18
CA GLY A 85 -3.86 5.34 -9.29
C GLY A 85 -5.35 5.56 -8.96
N ALA A 86 -5.72 5.52 -7.69
CA ALA A 86 -7.08 5.85 -7.27
C ALA A 86 -7.30 7.36 -7.17
N THR A 87 -8.54 7.79 -7.32
CA THR A 87 -8.96 9.13 -6.88
C THR A 87 -9.43 9.04 -5.44
N VAL A 88 -8.91 9.89 -4.56
CA VAL A 88 -9.33 9.97 -3.16
C VAL A 88 -9.94 11.33 -2.88
N ASP A 89 -11.17 11.35 -2.38
CA ASP A 89 -11.89 12.55 -1.97
C ASP A 89 -12.12 12.49 -0.46
N ILE A 90 -11.77 13.58 0.24
CA ILE A 90 -12.00 13.72 1.68
C ILE A 90 -13.03 14.81 1.89
N GLN A 91 -14.13 14.43 2.54
CA GLN A 91 -15.26 15.30 2.82
C GLN A 91 -15.42 15.53 4.31
N ASN A 92 -15.93 16.71 4.67
CA ASN A 92 -16.35 17.00 6.04
C ASN A 92 -17.70 16.32 6.37
N ALA A 93 -18.17 16.49 7.61
CA ALA A 93 -19.46 15.93 8.06
C ALA A 93 -20.67 16.43 7.27
N GLN A 94 -20.58 17.59 6.61
CA GLN A 94 -21.63 18.19 5.77
C GLN A 94 -21.59 17.69 4.31
N GLY A 95 -20.63 16.83 3.97
CA GLY A 95 -20.45 16.30 2.63
C GLY A 95 -19.72 17.24 1.67
N THR A 96 -19.10 18.31 2.21
CA THR A 96 -18.27 19.22 1.39
C THR A 96 -16.91 18.59 1.15
N SER A 97 -16.49 18.52 -0.11
CA SER A 97 -15.15 18.06 -0.47
C SER A 97 -14.10 19.08 -0.01
N LEU A 98 -13.17 18.65 0.79
CA LEU A 98 -12.07 19.46 1.31
C LEU A 98 -10.78 19.22 0.52
N LEU A 99 -10.53 17.98 0.12
CA LEU A 99 -9.34 17.57 -0.59
C LEU A 99 -9.71 16.50 -1.62
N SER A 100 -9.26 16.66 -2.85
CA SER A 100 -9.41 15.65 -3.91
C SER A 100 -8.05 15.38 -4.54
N VAL A 101 -7.55 14.16 -4.38
CA VAL A 101 -6.26 13.72 -4.89
C VAL A 101 -6.49 12.77 -6.04
N GLN A 102 -6.04 13.16 -7.23
CA GLN A 102 -6.02 12.32 -8.41
C GLN A 102 -4.75 11.48 -8.41
N ASP A 103 -4.86 10.29 -8.97
CA ASP A 103 -3.70 9.38 -9.11
C ASP A 103 -2.98 9.16 -7.79
N ALA A 104 -3.74 8.92 -6.72
CA ALA A 104 -3.20 8.76 -5.38
C ALA A 104 -2.29 7.52 -5.29
N GLY A 105 -1.17 7.71 -4.61
CA GLY A 105 -0.29 6.61 -4.23
C GLY A 105 -0.91 5.73 -3.14
N PRO A 106 -0.32 4.58 -2.83
CA PRO A 106 -0.89 3.65 -1.86
C PRO A 106 -1.00 4.21 -0.44
N LEU A 107 -0.18 5.20 -0.10
CA LEU A 107 -0.23 5.91 1.18
C LEU A 107 -0.48 7.40 0.94
N LEU A 108 -1.48 7.94 1.63
CA LEU A 108 -1.85 9.36 1.59
C LEU A 108 -2.02 9.85 3.02
N TYR A 109 -1.16 10.79 3.44
CA TYR A 109 -1.18 11.37 4.78
C TYR A 109 -1.64 12.82 4.70
N VAL A 110 -2.60 13.19 5.53
CA VAL A 110 -3.31 14.47 5.43
C VAL A 110 -3.33 15.16 6.79
N GLN A 111 -3.06 16.47 6.80
CA GLN A 111 -3.19 17.30 7.97
C GLN A 111 -4.60 17.86 8.03
N LEU A 112 -5.36 17.46 9.07
CA LEU A 112 -6.76 17.85 9.26
C LEU A 112 -7.02 18.26 10.70
N PRO A 113 -7.87 19.29 10.92
CA PRO A 113 -8.35 19.61 12.27
C PRO A 113 -9.16 18.45 12.86
N PRO A 114 -9.29 18.36 14.18
CA PRO A 114 -10.20 17.42 14.82
C PRO A 114 -11.62 17.54 14.25
N GLY A 115 -12.25 16.40 13.96
CA GLY A 115 -13.59 16.36 13.40
C GLY A 115 -13.93 15.01 12.79
N GLN A 116 -15.11 14.93 12.20
CA GLN A 116 -15.60 13.76 11.46
C GLN A 116 -15.45 13.98 9.97
N TYR A 117 -14.91 12.98 9.30
CA TYR A 117 -14.65 13.03 7.87
C TYR A 117 -15.14 11.75 7.18
N ARG A 118 -15.37 11.86 5.88
CA ARG A 118 -15.61 10.73 5.00
C ARG A 118 -14.50 10.68 3.97
N VAL A 119 -13.87 9.52 3.84
CA VAL A 119 -12.84 9.25 2.84
C VAL A 119 -13.43 8.35 1.77
N ILE A 120 -13.43 8.82 0.54
CA ILE A 120 -14.02 8.15 -0.62
C ILE A 120 -12.92 7.86 -1.61
N GLY A 121 -12.77 6.60 -2.03
CA GLY A 121 -11.81 6.18 -3.03
C GLY A 121 -12.50 5.61 -4.26
N GLN A 122 -12.00 5.95 -5.44
CA GLN A 122 -12.46 5.42 -6.72
C GLN A 122 -11.30 4.82 -7.49
N ALA A 123 -11.42 3.56 -7.85
CA ALA A 123 -10.47 2.87 -8.71
C ALA A 123 -11.19 1.83 -9.58
N GLY A 124 -10.82 1.74 -10.87
CA GLY A 124 -11.39 0.74 -11.79
C GLY A 124 -12.91 0.75 -11.87
N GLY A 125 -13.55 1.91 -11.75
CA GLY A 125 -15.01 2.04 -11.76
C GLY A 125 -15.72 1.64 -10.46
N THR A 126 -14.97 1.25 -9.43
CA THR A 126 -15.50 0.86 -8.12
C THR A 126 -15.22 1.94 -7.09
N THR A 127 -16.24 2.28 -6.30
CA THR A 127 -16.14 3.25 -5.20
C THR A 127 -16.14 2.52 -3.86
N VAL A 128 -15.20 2.85 -2.99
CA VAL A 128 -15.16 2.43 -1.58
C VAL A 128 -15.12 3.66 -0.70
N GLN A 129 -15.69 3.59 0.49
CA GLN A 129 -15.70 4.74 1.40
C GLN A 129 -15.63 4.29 2.86
N GLN A 130 -15.08 5.16 3.71
CA GLN A 130 -15.03 4.96 5.14
C GLN A 130 -15.20 6.29 5.87
N GLN A 131 -15.96 6.27 6.97
CA GLN A 131 -16.02 7.39 7.91
C GLN A 131 -14.88 7.27 8.92
N VAL A 132 -14.37 8.42 9.35
CA VAL A 132 -13.27 8.49 10.30
C VAL A 132 -13.43 9.70 11.21
N THR A 133 -13.01 9.57 12.47
CA THR A 133 -12.92 10.68 13.42
C THR A 133 -11.44 10.99 13.66
N VAL A 134 -11.05 12.23 13.39
CA VAL A 134 -9.73 12.76 13.73
C VAL A 134 -9.82 13.42 15.10
N SER A 135 -9.04 12.92 16.07
CA SER A 135 -9.10 13.39 17.46
C SER A 135 -8.16 14.58 17.75
N GLY A 136 -7.14 14.76 16.92
CA GLY A 136 -6.06 15.72 17.17
C GLY A 136 -5.02 15.27 18.21
N LYS A 137 -5.17 14.08 18.78
CA LYS A 137 -4.24 13.51 19.77
C LYS A 137 -3.29 12.48 19.17
N ALA A 138 -3.81 11.63 18.30
CA ALA A 138 -3.05 10.63 17.56
C ALA A 138 -3.61 10.54 16.14
N PRO A 139 -2.80 10.16 15.14
CA PRO A 139 -3.28 9.97 13.78
C PRO A 139 -4.39 8.94 13.72
N ALA A 140 -5.45 9.25 12.97
CA ALA A 140 -6.47 8.28 12.60
C ALA A 140 -6.02 7.52 11.34
N THR A 141 -6.38 6.26 11.21
CA THR A 141 -6.04 5.43 10.05
C THR A 141 -7.30 4.96 9.35
N VAL A 142 -7.28 5.06 8.02
CA VAL A 142 -8.32 4.56 7.11
C VAL A 142 -7.66 3.63 6.12
N ASN A 143 -8.21 2.43 5.96
CA ASN A 143 -7.82 1.52 4.90
C ASN A 143 -8.99 1.41 3.89
N LEU A 144 -8.79 1.92 2.69
CA LEU A 144 -9.71 1.73 1.58
C LEU A 144 -9.27 0.49 0.79
N ASN A 145 -10.08 -0.55 0.83
CA ASN A 145 -9.78 -1.82 0.17
C ASN A 145 -10.78 -2.13 -0.94
N TRP A 146 -10.30 -2.30 -2.15
CA TRP A 146 -11.07 -2.78 -3.30
C TRP A 146 -10.98 -4.30 -3.39
N ARG A 147 -12.09 -4.98 -3.16
CA ARG A 147 -12.20 -6.45 -3.18
C ARG A 147 -12.63 -6.98 -4.54
#